data_e3ab68a8e133f08fffb43318f82f6737
#
_entry.id   e3ab68a8e133f08fffb43318f82f6737
#
_cell.length_a   1.000
_cell.length_b   1.000
_cell.length_c   1.000
_cell.angle_alpha   90.00
_cell.angle_beta   90.00
_cell.angle_gamma   90.00
#
_symmetry.space_group_name_H-M   'P 1'
#
loop_
_entity.id
_entity.type
_entity.pdbx_description
1 polymer ?
#
loop_
_entity_poly.entity_id
_entity_poly.type
_entity_poly.pdbx_seq_one_letter_code
_entity_poly.pdbx_strand_id
1 'polypeptide(L)'
;MDGGFAHILCNWALTEGEESTYPPRRWLSEAGCDAFILHFGTQEPMAYAAIWNAPLKARDPSAFVAAVDRWLDYYQERDIHALCSGAVIARRRPAGERPWLRTLSLPRLPEDSAGDDLLRLFQNEDWLQAGGSDQRLLDSTFSLLDRHEVRQVLTYRGGVYDSHRCAVARTSGFRVEVGVDPEALQVVLRLDGSHTLRDIAHQVASDLGLDGTALVHKAVAAARELLRNGLIFPRETVDLRAATV
;
A
#
# COMPACT_ATOMS: atom_id res chain seq x y z
N MET A 1 23.87 9.36 -7.16
CA MET A 1 23.03 9.64 -8.36
C MET A 1 21.65 9.94 -7.83
N ASP A 2 21.10 11.08 -8.14
CA ASP A 2 19.71 11.41 -7.76
C ASP A 2 18.75 10.51 -8.52
N GLY A 3 17.63 10.15 -7.91
CA GLY A 3 16.68 9.19 -8.47
C GLY A 3 17.07 7.71 -8.32
N GLY A 4 18.25 7.40 -7.79
CA GLY A 4 18.67 6.02 -7.54
C GLY A 4 17.85 5.36 -6.44
N PHE A 5 17.55 4.05 -6.61
CA PHE A 5 16.80 3.25 -5.64
C PHE A 5 17.71 2.33 -4.84
N ALA A 6 17.34 2.13 -3.57
CA ALA A 6 17.85 1.08 -2.70
C ALA A 6 16.70 0.19 -2.25
N HIS A 7 16.88 -1.12 -2.36
CA HIS A 7 15.91 -2.14 -1.92
C HIS A 7 16.56 -2.95 -0.80
N ILE A 8 15.98 -2.89 0.40
CA ILE A 8 16.50 -3.52 1.61
C ILE A 8 15.42 -4.44 2.16
N LEU A 9 15.65 -5.76 2.03
CA LEU A 9 14.83 -6.76 2.71
C LEU A 9 15.38 -6.95 4.13
N CYS A 10 14.54 -6.80 5.15
CA CYS A 10 14.97 -6.85 6.53
C CYS A 10 13.89 -7.35 7.48
N ASN A 11 14.36 -7.79 8.64
CA ASN A 11 13.50 -8.01 9.80
C ASN A 11 13.89 -7.00 10.88
N TRP A 12 12.93 -6.66 11.73
CA TRP A 12 13.15 -5.77 12.87
C TRP A 12 12.35 -6.21 14.08
N ALA A 13 12.88 -5.89 15.24
CA ALA A 13 12.24 -6.19 16.51
C ALA A 13 11.34 -5.03 16.94
N LEU A 14 10.30 -5.36 17.68
CA LEU A 14 9.42 -4.41 18.37
C LEU A 14 9.55 -4.61 19.88
N THR A 15 9.65 -3.51 20.60
CA THR A 15 9.47 -3.48 22.05
C THR A 15 8.01 -3.21 22.41
N GLU A 16 7.65 -3.28 23.67
CA GLU A 16 6.27 -3.12 24.12
C GLU A 16 5.69 -1.76 23.70
N GLY A 17 4.50 -1.78 23.12
CA GLY A 17 3.77 -0.59 22.70
C GLY A 17 4.24 0.05 21.39
N GLU A 18 5.27 -0.46 20.72
CA GLU A 18 5.71 0.06 19.44
C GLU A 18 4.79 -0.39 18.28
N GLU A 19 4.47 0.54 17.38
CA GLU A 19 3.80 0.21 16.11
C GLU A 19 4.73 -0.59 15.19
N SER A 20 4.16 -1.49 14.40
CA SER A 20 4.88 -2.42 13.52
C SER A 20 5.88 -1.75 12.57
N THR A 21 5.69 -0.49 12.23
CA THR A 21 6.55 0.26 11.30
C THR A 21 7.39 1.36 11.96
N TYR A 22 7.32 1.47 13.29
CA TYR A 22 8.04 2.51 14.02
C TYR A 22 9.58 2.42 13.87
N PRO A 23 10.24 1.25 14.08
CA PRO A 23 11.69 1.17 13.92
C PRO A 23 12.18 1.59 12.53
N PRO A 24 11.67 1.07 11.40
CA PRO A 24 12.12 1.53 10.09
C PRO A 24 11.78 2.99 9.79
N ARG A 25 10.69 3.54 10.33
CA ARG A 25 10.41 4.98 10.24
C ARG A 25 11.51 5.81 10.90
N ARG A 26 11.95 5.39 12.09
CA ARG A 26 13.03 6.04 12.81
C ARG A 26 14.36 6.00 12.05
N TRP A 27 14.70 4.87 11.41
CA TRP A 27 15.93 4.76 10.61
C TRP A 27 15.94 5.73 9.42
N LEU A 28 14.77 6.01 8.87
CA LEU A 28 14.61 6.82 7.66
C LEU A 28 14.35 8.30 7.95
N SER A 29 14.09 8.68 9.19
CA SER A 29 13.69 10.06 9.55
C SER A 29 14.71 11.12 9.13
N GLU A 30 16.01 10.78 9.10
CA GLU A 30 17.11 11.68 8.75
C GLU A 30 17.79 11.30 7.42
N ALA A 31 17.28 10.29 6.71
CA ALA A 31 17.96 9.75 5.52
C ALA A 31 17.83 10.65 4.28
N GLY A 32 16.93 11.65 4.29
CA GLY A 32 16.72 12.56 3.15
C GLY A 32 16.23 11.87 1.87
N CYS A 33 15.59 10.69 2.02
CA CYS A 33 15.11 9.87 0.92
C CYS A 33 13.59 9.76 0.96
N ASP A 34 12.97 9.68 -0.22
CA ASP A 34 11.60 9.15 -0.31
C ASP A 34 11.63 7.67 -0.02
N ALA A 35 10.68 7.14 0.75
CA ALA A 35 10.67 5.73 1.02
C ALA A 35 9.29 5.13 1.23
N PHE A 36 9.15 3.88 0.78
CA PHE A 36 8.12 2.96 1.23
C PHE A 36 8.70 1.96 2.23
N ILE A 37 8.00 1.81 3.35
CA ILE A 37 8.17 0.69 4.27
C ILE A 37 7.09 -0.34 3.91
N LEU A 38 7.51 -1.47 3.38
CA LEU A 38 6.62 -2.58 3.08
C LEU A 38 6.62 -3.52 4.28
N HIS A 39 5.50 -3.66 4.95
CA HIS A 39 5.33 -4.56 6.09
C HIS A 39 4.67 -5.85 5.63
N PHE A 40 5.36 -6.98 5.73
CA PHE A 40 4.87 -8.28 5.28
C PHE A 40 4.15 -9.05 6.38
N GLY A 41 4.52 -8.82 7.63
CA GLY A 41 3.88 -9.45 8.77
C GLY A 41 4.66 -9.30 10.06
N THR A 42 3.98 -9.67 11.14
CA THR A 42 4.51 -9.66 12.51
C THR A 42 4.37 -11.06 13.09
N GLN A 43 5.40 -11.53 13.78
CA GLN A 43 5.45 -12.84 14.40
C GLN A 43 5.82 -12.72 15.87
N GLU A 44 5.30 -13.63 16.68
CA GLU A 44 5.73 -13.78 18.07
C GLU A 44 7.16 -14.33 18.15
N PRO A 45 7.94 -13.97 19.19
CA PRO A 45 9.34 -14.41 19.36
C PRO A 45 9.54 -15.91 19.25
N MET A 46 8.69 -16.71 19.88
CA MET A 46 8.75 -18.17 19.83
C MET A 46 8.57 -18.70 18.39
N ALA A 47 7.56 -18.21 17.69
CA ALA A 47 7.27 -18.64 16.31
C ALA A 47 8.42 -18.28 15.37
N TYR A 48 8.97 -17.07 15.51
CA TYR A 48 10.11 -16.60 14.73
C TYR A 48 11.36 -17.44 15.00
N ALA A 49 11.72 -17.66 16.27
CA ALA A 49 12.85 -18.50 16.64
C ALA A 49 12.71 -19.93 16.12
N ALA A 50 11.52 -20.53 16.25
CA ALA A 50 11.25 -21.88 15.77
C ALA A 50 11.38 -22.02 14.23
N ILE A 51 10.88 -21.04 13.47
CA ILE A 51 10.96 -21.03 11.99
C ILE A 51 12.43 -20.96 11.54
N TRP A 52 13.21 -20.04 12.09
CA TRP A 52 14.61 -19.85 11.70
C TRP A 52 15.53 -21.00 12.12
N ASN A 53 15.20 -21.73 13.18
CA ASN A 53 15.92 -22.91 13.62
C ASN A 53 15.33 -24.22 13.10
N ALA A 54 14.26 -24.20 12.28
CA ALA A 54 13.59 -25.39 11.77
C ALA A 54 14.52 -26.43 11.11
N PRO A 55 15.61 -26.07 10.38
CA PRO A 55 16.54 -27.06 9.84
C PRO A 55 17.24 -27.93 10.89
N LEU A 56 17.37 -27.46 12.13
CA LEU A 56 17.94 -28.25 13.24
C LEU A 56 16.98 -29.32 13.73
N LYS A 57 15.67 -29.07 13.67
CA LYS A 57 14.63 -29.94 14.24
C LYS A 57 14.70 -31.39 13.72
N ALA A 58 15.01 -31.54 12.42
CA ALA A 58 15.10 -32.86 11.79
C ALA A 58 16.44 -33.57 12.04
N ARG A 59 17.52 -32.80 12.30
CA ARG A 59 18.88 -33.32 12.44
C ARG A 59 19.23 -33.61 13.89
N ASP A 60 18.90 -32.71 14.79
CA ASP A 60 19.18 -32.76 16.21
C ASP A 60 18.11 -31.99 16.99
N PRO A 61 17.04 -32.68 17.44
CA PRO A 61 15.97 -32.10 18.23
C PRO A 61 16.45 -31.37 19.49
N SER A 62 17.51 -31.90 20.14
CA SER A 62 18.06 -31.28 21.35
C SER A 62 18.75 -29.94 21.04
N ALA A 63 19.53 -29.87 19.95
CA ALA A 63 20.13 -28.64 19.48
C ALA A 63 19.07 -27.63 19.04
N PHE A 64 17.96 -28.08 18.46
CA PHE A 64 16.83 -27.21 18.11
C PHE A 64 16.25 -26.53 19.35
N VAL A 65 15.93 -27.30 20.40
CA VAL A 65 15.39 -26.76 21.65
C VAL A 65 16.37 -25.75 22.25
N ALA A 66 17.65 -26.14 22.41
CA ALA A 66 18.66 -25.25 22.97
C ALA A 66 18.89 -23.96 22.13
N ALA A 67 18.71 -24.02 20.81
CA ALA A 67 18.80 -22.85 19.96
C ALA A 67 17.60 -21.92 20.17
N VAL A 68 16.39 -22.46 20.20
CA VAL A 68 15.16 -21.69 20.45
C VAL A 68 15.22 -21.02 21.82
N ASP A 69 15.59 -21.76 22.88
CA ASP A 69 15.70 -21.21 24.23
C ASP A 69 16.68 -20.01 24.28
N ARG A 70 17.88 -20.13 23.68
CA ARG A 70 18.82 -19.00 23.60
C ARG A 70 18.28 -17.78 22.89
N TRP A 71 17.46 -17.97 21.86
CA TRP A 71 16.84 -16.83 21.16
C TRP A 71 15.77 -16.18 22.04
N LEU A 72 14.98 -16.98 22.78
CA LEU A 72 13.96 -16.46 23.68
C LEU A 72 14.59 -15.71 24.87
N ASP A 73 15.68 -16.24 25.46
CA ASP A 73 16.42 -15.53 26.50
C ASP A 73 16.92 -14.16 25.99
N TYR A 74 17.51 -14.14 24.79
CA TYR A 74 17.97 -12.88 24.16
C TYR A 74 16.83 -11.91 23.92
N TYR A 75 15.67 -12.39 23.46
CA TYR A 75 14.50 -11.54 23.25
C TYR A 75 13.96 -10.98 24.57
N GLN A 76 13.92 -11.78 25.58
CA GLN A 76 13.51 -11.35 26.92
C GLN A 76 14.46 -10.31 27.51
N GLU A 77 15.77 -10.54 27.42
CA GLU A 77 16.79 -9.56 27.87
C GLU A 77 16.70 -8.20 27.17
N ARG A 78 16.18 -8.16 25.95
CA ARG A 78 16.05 -6.96 25.10
C ARG A 78 14.65 -6.40 25.04
N ASP A 79 13.73 -6.94 25.82
CA ASP A 79 12.31 -6.52 25.83
C ASP A 79 11.65 -6.60 24.44
N ILE A 80 12.04 -7.63 23.66
CA ILE A 80 11.51 -7.84 22.31
C ILE A 80 10.21 -8.65 22.39
N HIS A 81 9.10 -8.00 22.04
CA HIS A 81 7.76 -8.57 22.09
C HIS A 81 7.28 -9.14 20.75
N ALA A 82 7.83 -8.67 19.65
CA ALA A 82 7.49 -9.15 18.32
C ALA A 82 8.60 -8.94 17.30
N LEU A 83 8.61 -9.73 16.25
CA LEU A 83 9.52 -9.63 15.11
C LEU A 83 8.70 -9.34 13.86
N CYS A 84 9.02 -8.24 13.19
CA CYS A 84 8.43 -7.89 11.91
C CYS A 84 9.33 -8.30 10.74
N SER A 85 8.72 -8.64 9.62
CA SER A 85 9.39 -8.82 8.35
C SER A 85 8.89 -7.81 7.33
N GLY A 86 9.78 -7.33 6.47
CA GLY A 86 9.40 -6.34 5.49
C GLY A 86 10.54 -5.92 4.57
N ALA A 87 10.31 -4.84 3.84
CA ALA A 87 11.33 -4.20 3.03
C ALA A 87 11.25 -2.69 3.17
N VAL A 88 12.41 -2.05 3.04
CA VAL A 88 12.53 -0.61 2.84
C VAL A 88 12.93 -0.38 1.38
N ILE A 89 12.10 0.36 0.65
CA ILE A 89 12.42 0.81 -0.71
C ILE A 89 12.65 2.32 -0.61
N ALA A 90 13.89 2.74 -0.73
CA ALA A 90 14.29 4.13 -0.63
C ALA A 90 14.72 4.67 -2.00
N ARG A 91 14.33 5.92 -2.30
CA ARG A 91 14.76 6.64 -3.49
C ARG A 91 15.46 7.92 -3.06
N ARG A 92 16.68 8.13 -3.57
CA ARG A 92 17.41 9.36 -3.31
C ARG A 92 16.73 10.54 -3.99
N ARG A 93 16.41 11.56 -3.21
CA ARG A 93 15.79 12.78 -3.69
C ARG A 93 16.84 13.86 -3.99
N PRO A 94 16.59 14.75 -4.97
CA PRO A 94 17.42 15.91 -5.18
C PRO A 94 17.52 16.80 -3.92
N ALA A 95 18.67 17.43 -3.72
CA ALA A 95 18.88 18.29 -2.57
C ALA A 95 17.88 19.46 -2.57
N GLY A 96 17.31 19.73 -1.40
CA GLY A 96 16.35 20.84 -1.21
C GLY A 96 14.88 20.46 -1.36
N GLU A 97 14.57 19.27 -1.85
CA GLU A 97 13.19 18.76 -1.86
C GLU A 97 12.84 18.06 -0.55
N ARG A 98 11.59 18.20 -0.11
CA ARG A 98 11.11 17.57 1.11
C ARG A 98 10.84 16.09 0.88
N PRO A 99 11.52 15.16 1.56
CA PRO A 99 11.29 13.75 1.41
C PRO A 99 9.94 13.33 2.03
N TRP A 100 9.39 12.24 1.53
CA TRP A 100 8.19 11.63 2.06
C TRP A 100 8.44 10.17 2.48
N LEU A 101 7.66 9.71 3.44
CA LEU A 101 7.72 8.35 3.97
C LEU A 101 6.31 7.76 4.04
N ARG A 102 6.14 6.60 3.42
CA ARG A 102 4.87 5.87 3.39
C ARG A 102 5.05 4.44 3.85
N THR A 103 3.99 3.89 4.41
CA THR A 103 3.93 2.48 4.80
C THR A 103 2.84 1.78 4.02
N LEU A 104 3.13 0.58 3.54
CA LEU A 104 2.19 -0.30 2.88
C LEU A 104 2.23 -1.67 3.56
N SER A 105 1.08 -2.13 4.04
CA SER A 105 0.95 -3.49 4.57
C SER A 105 0.66 -4.46 3.43
N LEU A 106 1.51 -5.48 3.29
CA LEU A 106 1.44 -6.51 2.27
C LEU A 106 1.38 -7.89 2.94
N PRO A 107 0.21 -8.32 3.41
CA PRO A 107 0.08 -9.59 4.15
C PRO A 107 0.38 -10.82 3.27
N ARG A 108 0.49 -10.63 1.98
CA ARG A 108 0.92 -11.64 1.00
C ARG A 108 1.98 -11.04 0.09
N LEU A 109 3.10 -11.74 -0.01
CA LEU A 109 4.13 -11.38 -1.00
C LEU A 109 3.57 -11.53 -2.41
N PRO A 110 4.00 -10.68 -3.37
CA PRO A 110 3.64 -10.84 -4.76
C PRO A 110 4.15 -12.18 -5.29
N GLU A 111 3.33 -12.86 -6.06
CA GLU A 111 3.71 -14.09 -6.78
C GLU A 111 4.47 -13.77 -8.07
N ASP A 112 4.25 -12.56 -8.60
CA ASP A 112 4.85 -12.04 -9.83
C ASP A 112 5.82 -10.88 -9.54
N SER A 113 6.50 -10.39 -10.56
CA SER A 113 7.32 -9.17 -10.46
C SER A 113 6.46 -7.97 -10.05
N ALA A 114 6.92 -7.24 -9.03
CA ALA A 114 6.25 -6.04 -8.49
C ALA A 114 7.03 -4.75 -8.78
N GLY A 115 8.01 -4.77 -9.66
CA GLY A 115 8.84 -3.60 -9.99
C GLY A 115 8.01 -2.43 -10.54
N ASP A 116 7.12 -2.71 -11.50
CA ASP A 116 6.24 -1.69 -12.09
C ASP A 116 5.26 -1.11 -11.06
N ASP A 117 4.88 -1.93 -10.08
CA ASP A 117 4.01 -1.49 -8.98
C ASP A 117 4.71 -0.50 -8.08
N LEU A 118 5.97 -0.78 -7.73
CA LEU A 118 6.79 0.13 -6.95
C LEU A 118 6.98 1.46 -7.67
N LEU A 119 7.35 1.43 -8.95
CA LEU A 119 7.52 2.64 -9.74
C LEU A 119 6.23 3.46 -9.78
N ARG A 120 5.09 2.83 -10.00
CA ARG A 120 3.77 3.50 -9.99
C ARG A 120 3.44 4.10 -8.63
N LEU A 121 3.72 3.40 -7.54
CA LEU A 121 3.51 3.93 -6.19
C LEU A 121 4.35 5.19 -5.93
N PHE A 122 5.64 5.18 -6.33
CA PHE A 122 6.49 6.35 -6.21
C PHE A 122 5.98 7.52 -7.06
N GLN A 123 5.58 7.27 -8.29
CA GLN A 123 5.03 8.30 -9.20
C GLN A 123 3.72 8.89 -8.70
N ASN A 124 2.82 8.03 -8.23
CA ASN A 124 1.55 8.49 -7.66
C ASN A 124 1.77 9.34 -6.41
N GLU A 125 2.74 8.96 -5.55
CA GLU A 125 3.06 9.77 -4.37
C GLU A 125 3.70 11.10 -4.77
N ASP A 126 4.62 11.13 -5.75
CA ASP A 126 5.17 12.38 -6.29
C ASP A 126 4.07 13.28 -6.85
N TRP A 127 3.13 12.70 -7.59
CA TRP A 127 1.99 13.45 -8.13
C TRP A 127 1.12 14.04 -7.00
N LEU A 128 0.89 13.29 -5.93
CA LEU A 128 0.14 13.76 -4.75
C LEU A 128 0.90 14.85 -3.99
N GLN A 129 2.23 14.75 -3.86
CA GLN A 129 3.07 15.72 -3.15
C GLN A 129 3.24 17.03 -3.94
N ALA A 130 3.27 16.96 -5.28
CA ALA A 130 3.38 18.13 -6.17
C ALA A 130 2.12 19.02 -6.20
N GLY A 131 1.21 18.88 -5.24
CA GLY A 131 0.00 19.69 -5.10
C GLY A 131 -1.28 18.91 -5.34
N GLY A 132 -1.39 17.68 -4.79
CA GLY A 132 -2.60 16.85 -4.83
C GLY A 132 -3.78 17.43 -4.04
N SER A 133 -4.14 18.70 -4.34
CA SER A 133 -5.35 19.33 -3.84
C SER A 133 -6.58 18.63 -4.41
N ASP A 134 -7.71 18.76 -3.71
CA ASP A 134 -8.99 18.22 -4.19
C ASP A 134 -9.35 18.78 -5.56
N GLN A 135 -9.02 20.04 -5.82
CA GLN A 135 -9.25 20.69 -7.11
C GLN A 135 -8.43 20.02 -8.23
N ARG A 136 -7.14 19.76 -7.99
CA ARG A 136 -6.29 19.06 -8.97
C ARG A 136 -6.77 17.64 -9.23
N LEU A 137 -7.18 16.91 -8.19
CA LEU A 137 -7.79 15.58 -8.35
C LEU A 137 -9.03 15.66 -9.26
N LEU A 138 -9.90 16.62 -9.01
CA LEU A 138 -11.14 16.78 -9.78
C LEU A 138 -10.88 17.14 -11.26
N ASP A 139 -9.86 17.94 -11.53
CA ASP A 139 -9.56 18.44 -12.88
C ASP A 139 -8.61 17.48 -13.65
N SER A 140 -8.20 16.37 -13.04
CA SER A 140 -7.33 15.37 -13.66
C SER A 140 -8.11 14.18 -14.19
N THR A 141 -7.52 13.53 -15.21
CA THR A 141 -8.00 12.26 -15.77
C THR A 141 -7.22 11.10 -15.18
N PHE A 142 -7.91 10.02 -14.83
CA PHE A 142 -7.32 8.83 -14.25
C PHE A 142 -7.72 7.59 -15.02
N SER A 143 -6.81 6.62 -15.08
CA SER A 143 -7.12 5.27 -15.54
C SER A 143 -7.09 4.30 -14.38
N LEU A 144 -8.08 3.43 -14.33
CA LEU A 144 -8.11 2.28 -13.41
C LEU A 144 -7.20 1.19 -13.98
N LEU A 145 -6.47 0.49 -13.10
CA LEU A 145 -5.55 -0.57 -13.50
C LEU A 145 -6.33 -1.76 -14.09
N ASP A 146 -5.89 -2.33 -15.21
CA ASP A 146 -6.58 -3.43 -15.91
C ASP A 146 -6.75 -4.70 -15.07
N ARG A 147 -5.73 -5.03 -14.26
CA ARG A 147 -5.74 -6.24 -13.41
C ARG A 147 -6.30 -5.93 -12.03
N HIS A 148 -7.61 -5.75 -11.96
CA HIS A 148 -8.34 -5.53 -10.71
C HIS A 148 -9.62 -6.38 -10.65
N GLU A 149 -10.16 -6.52 -9.47
CA GLU A 149 -11.49 -7.07 -9.21
C GLU A 149 -12.27 -6.12 -8.28
N VAL A 150 -13.57 -6.15 -8.41
CA VAL A 150 -14.48 -5.44 -7.51
C VAL A 150 -15.12 -6.45 -6.58
N ARG A 151 -15.09 -6.17 -5.29
CA ARG A 151 -15.74 -6.95 -4.25
C ARG A 151 -16.88 -6.16 -3.64
N GLN A 152 -18.04 -6.76 -3.56
CA GLN A 152 -19.22 -6.18 -2.91
C GLN A 152 -19.78 -7.15 -1.88
N VAL A 153 -20.08 -6.65 -0.69
CA VAL A 153 -20.80 -7.39 0.34
C VAL A 153 -22.24 -6.91 0.34
N LEU A 154 -23.13 -7.81 -0.03
CA LEU A 154 -24.57 -7.57 -0.05
C LEU A 154 -25.20 -8.14 1.23
N THR A 155 -25.97 -7.31 1.94
CA THR A 155 -26.74 -7.73 3.11
C THR A 155 -28.23 -7.70 2.79
N TYR A 156 -28.91 -8.81 3.05
CA TYR A 156 -30.35 -8.88 2.87
C TYR A 156 -31.08 -8.27 4.06
N ARG A 157 -31.89 -7.24 3.81
CA ARG A 157 -32.75 -6.60 4.81
C ARG A 157 -34.08 -6.22 4.22
N GLY A 158 -35.19 -6.60 4.87
CA GLY A 158 -36.53 -6.17 4.51
C GLY A 158 -36.97 -6.50 3.07
N GLY A 159 -36.49 -7.61 2.48
CA GLY A 159 -36.87 -8.01 1.13
C GLY A 159 -35.90 -7.54 0.03
N VAL A 160 -34.88 -6.73 0.35
CA VAL A 160 -33.88 -6.20 -0.60
C VAL A 160 -32.49 -6.51 -0.17
N TYR A 161 -31.58 -6.64 -1.15
CA TYR A 161 -30.16 -6.66 -0.94
C TYR A 161 -29.62 -5.23 -0.98
N ASP A 162 -28.87 -4.87 0.05
CA ASP A 162 -28.19 -3.58 0.17
C ASP A 162 -26.69 -3.77 0.22
N SER A 163 -25.95 -2.94 -0.51
CA SER A 163 -24.49 -2.99 -0.58
C SER A 163 -23.89 -2.07 0.49
N HIS A 164 -23.24 -2.66 1.50
CA HIS A 164 -22.63 -1.90 2.60
C HIS A 164 -21.13 -1.74 2.48
N ARG A 165 -20.49 -2.63 1.74
CA ARG A 165 -19.04 -2.62 1.56
C ARG A 165 -18.69 -2.92 0.13
N CYS A 166 -17.97 -1.99 -0.48
CA CYS A 166 -17.35 -2.19 -1.77
C CYS A 166 -15.84 -2.03 -1.62
N ALA A 167 -15.09 -2.76 -2.40
CA ALA A 167 -13.65 -2.63 -2.48
C ALA A 167 -13.17 -2.86 -3.91
N VAL A 168 -12.11 -2.19 -4.27
CA VAL A 168 -11.34 -2.47 -5.49
C VAL A 168 -10.05 -3.13 -5.05
N ALA A 169 -9.77 -4.31 -5.58
CA ALA A 169 -8.62 -5.11 -5.23
C ALA A 169 -7.76 -5.42 -6.46
N ARG A 170 -6.45 -5.46 -6.28
CA ARG A 170 -5.53 -5.91 -7.32
C ARG A 170 -5.46 -7.43 -7.37
N THR A 171 -5.40 -7.97 -8.59
CA THR A 171 -5.31 -9.42 -8.82
C THR A 171 -3.88 -9.90 -9.10
N SER A 172 -2.91 -8.99 -9.28
CA SER A 172 -1.50 -9.32 -9.53
C SER A 172 -0.57 -8.31 -8.85
N GLY A 173 0.71 -8.64 -8.74
CA GLY A 173 1.72 -7.82 -8.07
C GLY A 173 1.39 -7.62 -6.58
N PHE A 174 1.48 -6.39 -6.09
CA PHE A 174 1.05 -6.06 -4.73
C PHE A 174 -0.46 -6.19 -4.62
N ARG A 175 -0.93 -7.26 -3.98
CA ARG A 175 -2.35 -7.54 -3.77
C ARG A 175 -2.90 -6.65 -2.66
N VAL A 176 -3.16 -5.39 -3.02
CA VAL A 176 -3.81 -4.42 -2.14
C VAL A 176 -5.30 -4.38 -2.42
N GLU A 177 -6.08 -4.08 -1.38
CA GLU A 177 -7.51 -3.88 -1.45
C GLU A 177 -7.84 -2.53 -0.83
N VAL A 178 -8.63 -1.73 -1.54
CA VAL A 178 -9.06 -0.41 -1.09
C VAL A 178 -10.59 -0.40 -0.98
N GLY A 179 -11.07 -0.14 0.23
CA GLY A 179 -12.49 0.07 0.47
C GLY A 179 -12.97 1.35 -0.21
N VAL A 180 -14.10 1.27 -0.90
CA VAL A 180 -14.69 2.39 -1.63
C VAL A 180 -16.16 2.52 -1.25
N ASP A 181 -16.63 3.75 -1.05
CA ASP A 181 -18.06 4.01 -0.88
C ASP A 181 -18.85 3.49 -2.08
N PRO A 182 -20.02 2.84 -1.91
CA PRO A 182 -20.80 2.27 -3.01
C PRO A 182 -21.15 3.25 -4.14
N GLU A 183 -21.45 4.51 -3.82
CA GLU A 183 -21.76 5.53 -4.82
C GLU A 183 -20.47 5.98 -5.54
N ALA A 184 -19.36 6.18 -4.79
CA ALA A 184 -18.06 6.50 -5.37
C ALA A 184 -17.54 5.39 -6.27
N LEU A 185 -17.85 4.12 -6.00
CA LEU A 185 -17.49 3.00 -6.86
C LEU A 185 -18.04 3.19 -8.29
N GLN A 186 -19.25 3.75 -8.45
CA GLN A 186 -19.81 4.01 -9.78
C GLN A 186 -18.98 5.04 -10.57
N VAL A 187 -18.33 5.98 -9.87
CA VAL A 187 -17.37 6.92 -10.47
C VAL A 187 -16.07 6.20 -10.83
N VAL A 188 -15.52 5.42 -9.89
CA VAL A 188 -14.26 4.67 -10.06
C VAL A 188 -14.31 3.74 -11.27
N LEU A 189 -15.41 3.02 -11.47
CA LEU A 189 -15.59 2.09 -12.60
C LEU A 189 -15.66 2.79 -13.97
N ARG A 190 -15.82 4.11 -14.01
CA ARG A 190 -15.85 4.91 -15.25
C ARG A 190 -14.52 5.66 -15.50
N LEU A 191 -13.47 5.41 -14.70
CA LEU A 191 -12.16 6.02 -14.88
C LEU A 191 -11.42 5.38 -16.06
N ASP A 192 -11.62 5.94 -17.25
CA ASP A 192 -11.08 5.46 -18.53
C ASP A 192 -9.86 6.26 -19.03
N GLY A 193 -9.52 7.33 -18.33
CA GLY A 193 -8.45 8.26 -18.70
C GLY A 193 -8.85 9.32 -19.73
N SER A 194 -10.12 9.41 -20.10
CA SER A 194 -10.62 10.34 -21.14
C SER A 194 -11.31 11.56 -20.54
N HIS A 195 -12.00 11.36 -19.41
CA HIS A 195 -12.78 12.39 -18.75
C HIS A 195 -12.17 12.75 -17.41
N THR A 196 -12.38 13.97 -16.95
CA THR A 196 -11.94 14.38 -15.61
C THR A 196 -12.75 13.68 -14.53
N LEU A 197 -12.15 13.53 -13.35
CA LEU A 197 -12.88 12.95 -12.18
C LEU A 197 -14.16 13.74 -11.90
N ARG A 198 -14.14 15.06 -12.10
CA ARG A 198 -15.29 15.97 -11.95
C ARG A 198 -16.41 15.61 -12.91
N ASP A 199 -16.09 15.51 -14.20
CA ASP A 199 -17.08 15.24 -15.25
C ASP A 199 -17.76 13.90 -15.00
N ILE A 200 -16.97 12.87 -14.68
CA ILE A 200 -17.48 11.54 -14.36
C ILE A 200 -18.39 11.59 -13.12
N ALA A 201 -17.97 12.29 -12.06
CA ALA A 201 -18.77 12.38 -10.83
C ALA A 201 -20.13 13.09 -11.09
N HIS A 202 -20.13 14.18 -11.86
CA HIS A 202 -21.36 14.87 -12.23
C HIS A 202 -22.28 14.02 -13.12
N GLN A 203 -21.70 13.30 -14.08
CA GLN A 203 -22.48 12.40 -14.94
C GLN A 203 -23.12 11.26 -14.13
N VAL A 204 -22.35 10.64 -13.21
CA VAL A 204 -22.89 9.58 -12.31
C VAL A 204 -23.99 10.12 -11.41
N ALA A 205 -23.79 11.32 -10.83
CA ALA A 205 -24.82 11.94 -10.00
C ALA A 205 -26.13 12.16 -10.78
N SER A 206 -26.03 12.65 -12.01
CA SER A 206 -27.18 12.85 -12.91
C SER A 206 -27.86 11.52 -13.25
N ASP A 207 -27.08 10.49 -13.64
CA ASP A 207 -27.60 9.18 -14.07
C ASP A 207 -28.35 8.46 -12.94
N LEU A 208 -27.90 8.62 -11.70
CA LEU A 208 -28.41 7.91 -10.53
C LEU A 208 -29.32 8.76 -9.62
N GLY A 209 -29.53 10.03 -9.94
CA GLY A 209 -30.30 10.95 -9.13
C GLY A 209 -29.70 11.23 -7.74
N LEU A 210 -28.37 11.27 -7.65
CA LEU A 210 -27.64 11.47 -6.41
C LEU A 210 -27.30 12.96 -6.20
N ASP A 211 -26.99 13.34 -4.94
CA ASP A 211 -26.43 14.66 -4.65
C ASP A 211 -25.02 14.77 -5.24
N GLY A 212 -24.87 15.62 -6.26
CA GLY A 212 -23.62 15.81 -6.97
C GLY A 212 -22.48 16.33 -6.08
N THR A 213 -22.78 17.19 -5.09
CA THR A 213 -21.75 17.71 -4.17
C THR A 213 -21.24 16.61 -3.25
N ALA A 214 -22.14 15.84 -2.66
CA ALA A 214 -21.78 14.71 -1.81
C ALA A 214 -20.96 13.65 -2.58
N LEU A 215 -21.39 13.33 -3.82
CA LEU A 215 -20.69 12.36 -4.66
C LEU A 215 -19.27 12.84 -5.05
N VAL A 216 -19.10 14.12 -5.38
CA VAL A 216 -17.77 14.72 -5.67
C VAL A 216 -16.82 14.53 -4.49
N HIS A 217 -17.24 14.78 -3.25
CA HIS A 217 -16.42 14.57 -2.07
C HIS A 217 -16.03 13.08 -1.89
N LYS A 218 -16.97 12.17 -2.08
CA LYS A 218 -16.73 10.73 -2.02
C LYS A 218 -15.77 10.27 -3.13
N ALA A 219 -15.92 10.79 -4.33
CA ALA A 219 -15.05 10.48 -5.48
C ALA A 219 -13.61 10.95 -5.25
N VAL A 220 -13.41 12.14 -4.70
CA VAL A 220 -12.07 12.66 -4.34
C VAL A 220 -11.40 11.79 -3.28
N ALA A 221 -12.13 11.41 -2.23
CA ALA A 221 -11.61 10.54 -1.19
C ALA A 221 -11.20 9.17 -1.76
N ALA A 222 -12.06 8.56 -2.59
CA ALA A 222 -11.78 7.29 -3.24
C ALA A 222 -10.58 7.40 -4.19
N ALA A 223 -10.52 8.41 -5.05
CA ALA A 223 -9.41 8.61 -5.97
C ALA A 223 -8.07 8.77 -5.24
N ARG A 224 -8.03 9.53 -4.15
CA ARG A 224 -6.85 9.71 -3.33
C ARG A 224 -6.33 8.39 -2.75
N GLU A 225 -7.22 7.57 -2.20
CA GLU A 225 -6.84 6.26 -1.63
C GLU A 225 -6.42 5.26 -2.72
N LEU A 226 -7.11 5.26 -3.85
CA LEU A 226 -6.75 4.39 -4.98
C LEU A 226 -5.39 4.78 -5.60
N LEU A 227 -5.08 6.08 -5.72
CA LEU A 227 -3.75 6.57 -6.12
C LEU A 227 -2.66 6.10 -5.17
N ARG A 228 -2.86 6.27 -3.85
CA ARG A 228 -1.91 5.87 -2.81
C ARG A 228 -1.58 4.38 -2.84
N ASN A 229 -2.52 3.57 -3.29
CA ASN A 229 -2.41 2.13 -3.36
C ASN A 229 -2.10 1.62 -4.78
N GLY A 230 -1.86 2.52 -5.74
CA GLY A 230 -1.45 2.18 -7.10
C GLY A 230 -2.54 1.49 -7.94
N LEU A 231 -3.82 1.63 -7.55
CA LEU A 231 -4.96 1.08 -8.29
C LEU A 231 -5.42 1.97 -9.44
N ILE A 232 -5.19 3.27 -9.35
CA ILE A 232 -5.36 4.23 -10.44
C ILE A 232 -4.07 5.01 -10.66
N PHE A 233 -3.94 5.66 -11.81
CA PHE A 233 -2.81 6.52 -12.15
C PHE A 233 -3.27 7.68 -13.03
N PRO A 234 -2.64 8.88 -12.91
CA PRO A 234 -2.93 10.02 -13.77
C PRO A 234 -2.48 9.75 -15.20
N ARG A 235 -3.25 10.16 -16.19
CA ARG A 235 -2.91 9.97 -17.63
C ARG A 235 -1.70 10.78 -18.06
N GLU A 236 -1.45 11.91 -17.44
CA GLU A 236 -0.33 12.80 -17.76
C GLU A 236 1.06 12.20 -17.42
N THR A 237 1.10 11.11 -16.62
CA THR A 237 2.35 10.46 -16.15
C THR A 237 2.77 9.26 -16.99
N VAL A 238 2.06 8.91 -18.06
CA VAL A 238 2.34 7.69 -18.85
C VAL A 238 3.34 7.95 -19.98
N ASP A 239 4.55 8.39 -19.64
CA ASP A 239 5.69 8.25 -20.56
C ASP A 239 6.86 7.50 -19.91
N LEU A 240 6.54 6.34 -19.28
CA LEU A 240 7.53 5.47 -18.62
C LEU A 240 8.40 4.66 -19.58
N ARG A 241 8.02 4.57 -20.85
CA ARG A 241 8.80 3.80 -21.85
C ARG A 241 9.85 4.62 -22.57
N ALA A 242 9.83 5.93 -22.44
CA ALA A 242 10.82 6.81 -23.08
C ALA A 242 12.09 7.05 -22.24
N ALA A 243 12.13 6.62 -20.98
CA ALA A 243 13.27 6.84 -20.08
C ALA A 243 14.21 5.63 -19.93
N THR A 244 14.03 4.58 -20.72
CA THR A 244 14.92 3.42 -20.73
C THR A 244 15.52 3.24 -22.13
N VAL A 245 16.45 4.08 -22.48
CA VAL A 245 17.46 3.88 -23.54
C VAL A 245 18.83 4.16 -22.96
#